data_7b6e5843cff5729c3df43b83aa81e019
#
_entry.id   7b6e5843cff5729c3df43b83aa81e019
#
_cell.length_a   1.000
_cell.length_b   1.000
_cell.length_c   1.000
_cell.angle_alpha   90.00
_cell.angle_beta   90.00
_cell.angle_gamma   90.00
#
_symmetry.space_group_name_H-M   'P 1'
#
loop_
_entity.id
_entity.type
_entity.pdbx_description
1 polymer ?
#
loop_
_entity_poly.entity_id
_entity_poly.type
_entity_poly.pdbx_seq_one_letter_code
_entity_poly.pdbx_strand_id
1 'polypeptide(L)'
;MSIGWSWSADLDTTTLYGLLRLRAEAFIVGQNCAYQDLDGRDLDPGTRHFWIKDQDNAVVSGLRLLVDPAGDGFWIGRVCTAEAERGRGHAARLVRAVLAEIGGAGCRLNAQAHLKDMYGKLGFVVSGDEFLEDEIPHVPMTWVAENG
;
A
#
# COMPACT_ATOMS: atom_id res chain seq x y z
N MET A 1 2.44 3.39 18.50
CA MET A 1 1.66 2.66 17.50
C MET A 1 2.45 1.50 16.94
N SER A 2 1.81 0.36 16.81
CA SER A 2 2.49 -0.87 16.42
C SER A 2 2.35 -1.13 14.92
N ILE A 3 3.47 -1.57 14.31
CA ILE A 3 3.50 -2.01 12.92
C ILE A 3 3.52 -3.53 12.88
N GLY A 4 2.81 -4.11 11.93
CA GLY A 4 2.78 -5.55 11.74
C GLY A 4 2.55 -5.91 10.28
N TRP A 5 2.78 -7.18 9.96
CA TRP A 5 2.43 -7.71 8.66
C TRP A 5 2.11 -9.21 8.77
N SER A 6 1.39 -9.71 7.78
CA SER A 6 1.01 -11.12 7.72
C SER A 6 0.76 -11.56 6.28
N TRP A 7 1.03 -12.82 6.01
CA TRP A 7 0.50 -13.44 4.80
C TRP A 7 -1.01 -13.43 4.87
N SER A 8 -1.67 -13.31 3.72
CA SER A 8 -3.12 -13.31 3.67
C SER A 8 -3.74 -14.50 4.39
N ALA A 9 -3.18 -15.70 4.20
CA ALA A 9 -3.71 -16.92 4.81
C ALA A 9 -3.65 -16.93 6.34
N ASP A 10 -2.75 -16.14 6.93
CA ASP A 10 -2.53 -16.09 8.37
C ASP A 10 -3.16 -14.85 9.03
N LEU A 11 -3.76 -14.01 8.24
CA LEU A 11 -4.33 -12.74 8.72
C LEU A 11 -5.61 -12.99 9.51
N ASP A 12 -5.66 -12.46 10.74
CA ASP A 12 -6.87 -12.62 11.55
C ASP A 12 -8.02 -11.75 11.02
N THR A 13 -9.23 -12.16 11.32
CA THR A 13 -10.43 -11.50 10.78
C THR A 13 -10.59 -10.08 11.28
N THR A 14 -10.18 -9.79 12.51
CA THR A 14 -10.28 -8.45 13.08
C THR A 14 -9.35 -7.48 12.34
N THR A 15 -8.12 -7.89 12.07
CA THR A 15 -7.17 -7.07 11.31
C THR A 15 -7.62 -6.91 9.86
N LEU A 16 -8.09 -7.98 9.23
CA LEU A 16 -8.62 -7.90 7.87
C LEU A 16 -9.78 -6.92 7.79
N TYR A 17 -10.74 -7.03 8.71
CA TYR A 17 -11.89 -6.13 8.73
C TYR A 17 -11.43 -4.68 8.91
N GLY A 18 -10.47 -4.44 9.81
CA GLY A 18 -9.92 -3.10 10.04
C GLY A 18 -9.24 -2.52 8.81
N LEU A 19 -8.48 -3.33 8.07
CA LEU A 19 -7.86 -2.91 6.81
C LEU A 19 -8.90 -2.56 5.77
N LEU A 20 -9.93 -3.41 5.60
CA LEU A 20 -10.97 -3.17 4.61
C LEU A 20 -11.82 -1.94 4.96
N ARG A 21 -12.12 -1.75 6.24
CA ARG A 21 -12.85 -0.57 6.72
C ARG A 21 -12.06 0.70 6.44
N LEU A 22 -10.78 0.70 6.75
CA LEU A 22 -9.90 1.85 6.48
C LEU A 22 -9.85 2.16 4.98
N ARG A 23 -9.75 1.14 4.13
CA ARG A 23 -9.73 1.30 2.68
C ARG A 23 -11.04 1.91 2.18
N ALA A 24 -12.17 1.45 2.69
CA ALA A 24 -13.47 2.00 2.30
C ALA A 24 -13.57 3.48 2.69
N GLU A 25 -13.14 3.83 3.89
CA GLU A 25 -13.15 5.22 4.35
C GLU A 25 -12.21 6.11 3.53
N ALA A 26 -11.01 5.62 3.21
CA ALA A 26 -10.01 6.41 2.51
C ALA A 26 -10.29 6.55 1.01
N PHE A 27 -10.68 5.46 0.34
CA PHE A 27 -10.77 5.43 -1.12
C PHE A 27 -12.17 5.66 -1.65
N ILE A 28 -13.18 5.13 -1.00
CA ILE A 28 -14.56 5.23 -1.48
C ILE A 28 -15.21 6.50 -0.93
N VAL A 29 -15.27 6.62 0.38
CA VAL A 29 -15.94 7.75 1.05
C VAL A 29 -15.08 9.01 0.95
N GLY A 30 -13.81 8.91 1.32
CA GLY A 30 -12.91 10.06 1.39
C GLY A 30 -12.61 10.71 0.05
N GLN A 31 -12.55 9.94 -1.02
CA GLN A 31 -12.28 10.43 -2.37
C GLN A 31 -13.57 10.56 -3.20
N ASN A 32 -14.71 10.24 -2.62
CA ASN A 32 -16.01 10.26 -3.29
C ASN A 32 -15.95 9.52 -4.63
N CYS A 33 -15.31 8.36 -4.64
CA CYS A 33 -15.05 7.58 -5.83
C CYS A 33 -15.63 6.17 -5.66
N ALA A 34 -16.61 5.82 -6.46
CA ALA A 34 -17.23 4.49 -6.44
C ALA A 34 -16.43 3.56 -7.36
N TYR A 35 -15.75 2.56 -6.79
CA TYR A 35 -15.08 1.54 -7.56
C TYR A 35 -15.04 0.23 -6.78
N GLN A 36 -14.64 -0.85 -7.44
CA GLN A 36 -14.58 -2.18 -6.84
C GLN A 36 -13.29 -2.32 -6.01
N ASP A 37 -13.32 -1.89 -4.74
CA ASP A 37 -12.14 -2.02 -3.88
C ASP A 37 -11.80 -3.48 -3.55
N LEU A 38 -12.82 -4.28 -3.28
CA LEU A 38 -12.65 -5.70 -3.00
C LEU A 38 -12.60 -6.45 -4.34
N ASP A 39 -11.38 -6.73 -4.80
CA ASP A 39 -11.12 -7.30 -6.12
C ASP A 39 -10.68 -8.77 -6.07
N GLY A 40 -10.72 -9.39 -4.90
CA GLY A 40 -10.32 -10.77 -4.69
C GLY A 40 -8.82 -10.96 -4.47
N ARG A 41 -7.99 -10.00 -4.84
CA ARG A 41 -6.54 -10.15 -4.76
C ARG A 41 -6.01 -10.12 -3.32
N ASP A 42 -6.81 -9.61 -2.39
CA ASP A 42 -6.45 -9.63 -0.96
C ASP A 42 -6.25 -11.04 -0.43
N LEU A 43 -6.87 -12.03 -1.05
CA LEU A 43 -6.84 -13.42 -0.62
C LEU A 43 -5.93 -14.30 -1.47
N ASP A 44 -5.29 -13.75 -2.49
CA ASP A 44 -4.40 -14.53 -3.36
C ASP A 44 -3.22 -15.10 -2.59
N PRO A 45 -2.76 -16.31 -2.93
CA PRO A 45 -1.52 -16.86 -2.40
C PRO A 45 -0.36 -15.91 -2.70
N GLY A 46 0.46 -15.64 -1.71
CA GLY A 46 1.58 -14.73 -1.87
C GLY A 46 1.26 -13.28 -1.56
N THR A 47 -0.02 -12.94 -1.34
CA THR A 47 -0.37 -11.59 -0.86
C THR A 47 -0.02 -11.44 0.61
N ARG A 48 0.58 -10.31 0.93
CA ARG A 48 0.88 -9.91 2.31
C ARG A 48 0.20 -8.59 2.62
N HIS A 49 -0.24 -8.43 3.87
CA HIS A 49 -0.84 -7.18 4.35
C HIS A 49 0.05 -6.57 5.40
N PHE A 50 0.24 -5.26 5.33
CA PHE A 50 1.02 -4.48 6.28
C PHE A 50 0.11 -3.45 6.90
N TRP A 51 0.23 -3.22 8.20
CA TRP A 51 -0.64 -2.30 8.94
C TRP A 51 0.08 -1.60 10.09
N ILE A 52 -0.51 -0.49 10.50
CA ILE A 52 -0.17 0.18 11.75
C ILE A 52 -1.46 0.27 12.57
N LYS A 53 -1.40 -0.13 13.83
CA LYS A 53 -2.51 -0.05 14.78
C LYS A 53 -2.20 0.97 15.85
N ASP A 54 -3.24 1.67 16.31
CA ASP A 54 -3.14 2.60 17.43
C ASP A 54 -3.24 1.87 18.77
N GLN A 55 -3.30 2.64 19.86
CA GLN A 55 -3.37 2.10 21.23
C GLN A 55 -4.66 1.32 21.48
N ASP A 56 -5.72 1.64 20.74
CA ASP A 56 -7.02 0.95 20.85
C ASP A 56 -7.11 -0.24 19.90
N ASN A 57 -5.99 -0.64 19.31
CA ASN A 57 -5.89 -1.75 18.37
C ASN A 57 -6.66 -1.52 17.06
N ALA A 58 -6.95 -0.27 16.71
CA ALA A 58 -7.58 0.09 15.46
C ALA A 58 -6.53 0.24 14.36
N VAL A 59 -6.83 -0.27 13.16
CA VAL A 59 -5.96 -0.10 11.98
C VAL A 59 -6.07 1.35 11.51
N VAL A 60 -4.96 2.08 11.55
CA VAL A 60 -4.91 3.50 11.16
C VAL A 60 -4.13 3.73 9.87
N SER A 61 -3.34 2.77 9.43
CA SER A 61 -2.65 2.83 8.15
C SER A 61 -2.43 1.41 7.63
N GLY A 62 -2.44 1.22 6.31
CA GLY A 62 -2.27 -0.11 5.74
C GLY A 62 -1.89 -0.08 4.29
N LEU A 63 -1.41 -1.22 3.81
CA LEU A 63 -1.17 -1.48 2.40
C LEU A 63 -1.23 -3.00 2.15
N ARG A 64 -1.32 -3.37 0.88
CA ARG A 64 -1.15 -4.76 0.49
C ARG A 64 0.05 -4.91 -0.44
N LEU A 65 0.73 -6.02 -0.31
CA LEU A 65 1.88 -6.38 -1.15
C LEU A 65 1.49 -7.61 -1.96
N LEU A 66 1.40 -7.42 -3.26
CA LEU A 66 1.03 -8.46 -4.20
C LEU A 66 2.27 -8.98 -4.91
N VAL A 67 2.23 -10.24 -5.34
CA VAL A 67 3.20 -10.73 -6.31
C VAL A 67 2.87 -10.06 -7.64
N ASP A 68 3.89 -9.49 -8.30
CA ASP A 68 3.68 -8.79 -9.56
C ASP A 68 3.31 -9.78 -10.67
N PRO A 69 2.12 -9.67 -11.26
CA PRO A 69 1.70 -10.59 -12.31
C PRO A 69 2.50 -10.45 -13.60
N ALA A 70 3.20 -9.33 -13.77
CA ALA A 70 3.98 -9.06 -14.98
C ALA A 70 5.38 -9.66 -14.94
N GLY A 71 5.79 -10.30 -13.82
CA GLY A 71 7.12 -10.89 -13.77
C GLY A 71 7.70 -11.02 -12.38
N ASP A 72 8.99 -10.78 -12.27
CA ASP A 72 9.71 -10.91 -11.00
C ASP A 72 9.50 -9.69 -10.14
N GLY A 73 9.20 -9.89 -8.88
CA GLY A 73 9.08 -8.80 -7.93
C GLY A 73 7.67 -8.62 -7.40
N PHE A 74 7.41 -7.44 -6.87
CA PHE A 74 6.22 -7.18 -6.08
C PHE A 74 5.53 -5.89 -6.50
N TRP A 75 4.26 -5.79 -6.10
CA TRP A 75 3.41 -4.64 -6.37
C TRP A 75 2.78 -4.17 -5.07
N ILE A 76 3.03 -2.91 -4.70
CA ILE A 76 2.37 -2.29 -3.55
C ILE A 76 1.08 -1.65 -4.01
N GLY A 77 -0.01 -1.93 -3.31
CA GLY A 77 -1.31 -1.34 -3.59
C GLY A 77 -2.08 -0.99 -2.33
N ARG A 78 -3.15 -0.25 -2.51
CA ARG A 78 -4.07 0.12 -1.44
C ARG A 78 -3.38 0.76 -0.25
N VAL A 79 -2.40 1.64 -0.50
CA VAL A 79 -1.74 2.41 0.56
C VAL A 79 -2.72 3.46 1.06
N CYS A 80 -3.02 3.43 2.34
CA CYS A 80 -3.97 4.38 2.92
C CYS A 80 -3.67 4.66 4.38
N THR A 81 -4.12 5.83 4.85
CA THR A 81 -3.98 6.26 6.24
C THR A 81 -5.27 6.95 6.64
N ALA A 82 -5.74 6.68 7.87
CA ALA A 82 -6.92 7.36 8.42
C ALA A 82 -6.69 8.87 8.42
N GLU A 83 -7.74 9.63 8.12
CA GLU A 83 -7.64 11.08 7.97
C GLU A 83 -6.99 11.74 9.19
N ALA A 84 -7.39 11.33 10.39
CA ALA A 84 -6.86 11.89 11.64
C ALA A 84 -5.38 11.58 11.88
N GLU A 85 -4.83 10.61 11.14
CA GLU A 85 -3.45 10.16 11.33
C GLU A 85 -2.53 10.55 10.18
N ARG A 86 -3.01 11.31 9.21
CA ARG A 86 -2.21 11.74 8.06
C ARG A 86 -1.14 12.74 8.49
N GLY A 87 -0.06 12.78 7.71
CA GLY A 87 1.05 13.69 7.97
C GLY A 87 2.00 13.24 9.07
N ARG A 88 1.86 12.02 9.55
CA ARG A 88 2.70 11.45 10.62
C ARG A 88 3.70 10.43 10.13
N GLY A 89 3.80 10.22 8.82
CA GLY A 89 4.77 9.30 8.23
C GLY A 89 4.40 7.83 8.29
N HIS A 90 3.15 7.48 8.56
CA HIS A 90 2.74 6.07 8.65
C HIS A 90 2.92 5.32 7.34
N ALA A 91 2.47 5.89 6.22
CA ALA A 91 2.61 5.24 4.92
C ALA A 91 4.08 5.00 4.58
N ALA A 92 4.95 5.98 4.83
CA ALA A 92 6.39 5.83 4.59
C ALA A 92 6.98 4.71 5.46
N ARG A 93 6.57 4.59 6.71
CA ARG A 93 7.01 3.50 7.59
C ARG A 93 6.60 2.14 7.04
N LEU A 94 5.37 2.04 6.54
CA LEU A 94 4.88 0.78 5.96
C LEU A 94 5.65 0.41 4.69
N VAL A 95 5.89 1.37 3.82
CA VAL A 95 6.65 1.11 2.59
C VAL A 95 8.09 0.71 2.93
N ARG A 96 8.73 1.37 3.89
CA ARG A 96 10.07 0.95 4.35
C ARG A 96 10.07 -0.48 4.87
N ALA A 97 9.03 -0.87 5.61
CA ALA A 97 8.91 -2.24 6.11
C ALA A 97 8.78 -3.24 4.96
N VAL A 98 8.04 -2.91 3.91
CA VAL A 98 7.96 -3.74 2.70
C VAL A 98 9.33 -3.89 2.07
N LEU A 99 10.04 -2.78 1.84
CA LEU A 99 11.34 -2.82 1.18
C LEU A 99 12.36 -3.64 1.98
N ALA A 100 12.31 -3.55 3.30
CA ALA A 100 13.16 -4.36 4.17
C ALA A 100 12.82 -5.86 4.05
N GLU A 101 11.53 -6.18 3.92
CA GLU A 101 11.07 -7.57 3.86
C GLU A 101 11.39 -8.24 2.54
N ILE A 102 11.23 -7.53 1.41
CA ILE A 102 11.45 -8.11 0.09
C ILE A 102 12.92 -8.17 -0.32
N GLY A 103 13.80 -7.49 0.41
CA GLY A 103 15.24 -7.52 0.15
C GLY A 103 15.59 -6.91 -1.21
N GLY A 104 16.30 -7.66 -2.04
CA GLY A 104 16.76 -7.19 -3.35
C GLY A 104 15.73 -7.33 -4.48
N ALA A 105 14.53 -7.79 -4.19
CA ALA A 105 13.51 -7.94 -5.22
C ALA A 105 12.96 -6.57 -5.65
N GLY A 106 12.59 -6.45 -6.93
CA GLY A 106 11.98 -5.23 -7.45
C GLY A 106 10.58 -5.00 -6.91
N CYS A 107 10.17 -3.73 -6.90
CA CYS A 107 8.85 -3.35 -6.42
C CYS A 107 8.29 -2.22 -7.26
N ARG A 108 7.01 -2.28 -7.61
CA ARG A 108 6.30 -1.26 -8.38
C ARG A 108 5.05 -0.82 -7.66
N LEU A 109 4.61 0.38 -7.97
CA LEU A 109 3.32 0.91 -7.53
C LEU A 109 2.85 2.00 -8.49
N ASN A 110 1.57 2.31 -8.41
CA ASN A 110 1.01 3.49 -9.05
C ASN A 110 0.70 4.50 -7.96
N ALA A 111 1.49 5.56 -7.90
CA ALA A 111 1.33 6.60 -6.89
C ALA A 111 0.29 7.62 -7.34
N GLN A 112 -0.60 8.03 -6.44
CA GLN A 112 -1.38 9.23 -6.71
C GLN A 112 -0.39 10.37 -6.93
N ALA A 113 -0.60 11.17 -7.97
CA ALA A 113 0.41 12.13 -8.44
C ALA A 113 0.89 13.10 -7.36
N HIS A 114 0.00 13.50 -6.45
CA HIS A 114 0.38 14.41 -5.35
C HIS A 114 1.29 13.77 -4.29
N LEU A 115 1.44 12.43 -4.31
CA LEU A 115 2.31 11.70 -3.38
C LEU A 115 3.64 11.27 -4.01
N LYS A 116 3.88 11.66 -5.25
CA LYS A 116 5.09 11.29 -6.00
C LYS A 116 6.37 11.58 -5.22
N ASP A 117 6.46 12.76 -4.60
CA ASP A 117 7.66 13.16 -3.89
C ASP A 117 7.91 12.33 -2.64
N MET A 118 6.84 11.92 -1.96
CA MET A 118 6.97 11.04 -0.79
C MET A 118 7.61 9.71 -1.20
N TYR A 119 7.11 9.09 -2.27
CA TYR A 119 7.69 7.84 -2.75
C TYR A 119 9.10 8.05 -3.31
N GLY A 120 9.36 9.19 -3.94
CA GLY A 120 10.71 9.52 -4.41
C GLY A 120 11.74 9.55 -3.29
N LYS A 121 11.37 10.06 -2.13
CA LYS A 121 12.26 10.07 -0.95
C LYS A 121 12.54 8.67 -0.42
N LEU A 122 11.70 7.70 -0.73
CA LEU A 122 11.90 6.30 -0.34
C LEU A 122 12.74 5.51 -1.35
N GLY A 123 13.11 6.14 -2.46
CA GLY A 123 13.92 5.52 -3.49
C GLY A 123 13.17 5.07 -4.73
N PHE A 124 11.88 5.36 -4.82
CA PHE A 124 11.10 5.08 -6.03
C PHE A 124 11.38 6.13 -7.09
N VAL A 125 11.41 5.70 -8.34
CA VAL A 125 11.57 6.60 -9.48
C VAL A 125 10.39 6.44 -10.42
N VAL A 126 9.99 7.55 -11.06
CA VAL A 126 8.92 7.53 -12.06
C VAL A 126 9.34 6.65 -13.23
N SER A 127 8.47 5.72 -13.61
CA SER A 127 8.76 4.73 -14.64
C SER A 127 7.83 4.78 -15.86
N GLY A 128 6.96 5.79 -15.93
CA GLY A 128 6.04 5.95 -17.06
C GLY A 128 5.28 7.25 -16.98
N ASP A 129 4.38 7.45 -17.93
CA ASP A 129 3.59 8.66 -18.02
C ASP A 129 2.46 8.69 -16.98
N GLU A 130 2.09 9.91 -16.58
CA GLU A 130 0.92 10.12 -15.73
C GLU A 130 -0.35 9.64 -16.43
N PHE A 131 -1.25 9.02 -15.68
CA PHE A 131 -2.52 8.51 -16.20
C PHE A 131 -3.63 8.73 -15.17
N LEU A 132 -4.88 8.60 -15.62
CA LEU A 132 -6.02 8.67 -14.72
C LEU A 132 -6.45 7.26 -14.31
N GLU A 133 -6.62 7.04 -13.01
CA GLU A 133 -7.18 5.83 -12.45
C GLU A 133 -8.33 6.26 -11.55
N ASP A 134 -9.54 5.85 -11.88
CA ASP A 134 -10.76 6.29 -11.19
C ASP A 134 -10.84 7.82 -11.10
N GLU A 135 -10.48 8.50 -12.21
CA GLU A 135 -10.47 9.95 -12.36
C GLU A 135 -9.44 10.69 -11.48
N ILE A 136 -8.55 9.96 -10.85
CA ILE A 136 -7.49 10.52 -10.01
C ILE A 136 -6.15 10.38 -10.74
N PRO A 137 -5.37 11.47 -10.88
CA PRO A 137 -4.05 11.37 -11.53
C PRO A 137 -3.10 10.47 -10.75
N HIS A 138 -2.48 9.53 -11.46
CA HIS A 138 -1.51 8.59 -10.93
C HIS A 138 -0.24 8.59 -11.79
N VAL A 139 0.86 8.19 -11.20
CA VAL A 139 2.12 8.02 -11.93
C VAL A 139 2.74 6.67 -11.53
N PRO A 140 3.18 5.86 -12.52
CA PRO A 140 3.84 4.60 -12.20
C PRO A 140 5.23 4.86 -11.66
N MET A 141 5.61 4.13 -10.60
CA MET A 141 6.90 4.27 -9.97
C MET A 141 7.50 2.89 -9.68
N THR A 142 8.82 2.81 -9.75
CA THR A 142 9.57 1.57 -9.56
C THR A 142 10.70 1.78 -8.58
N TRP A 143 10.90 0.79 -7.73
CA TRP A 143 12.04 0.73 -6.81
C TRP A 143 12.88 -0.51 -7.14
N VAL A 144 14.17 -0.32 -7.25
CA VAL A 144 15.13 -1.40 -7.42
C VAL A 144 16.21 -1.22 -6.37
N ALA A 145 16.52 -2.28 -5.63
CA ALA A 145 17.53 -2.21 -4.60
C ALA A 145 18.88 -1.79 -5.20
N GLU A 146 19.55 -0.85 -4.51
CA GLU A 146 20.89 -0.47 -4.90
C GLU A 146 21.81 -1.66 -4.69
N ASN A 147 22.44 -2.08 -5.77
CA ASN A 147 23.50 -3.05 -5.76
C ASN A 147 23.42 -4.07 -4.71
N GLY A 148 22.35 -4.70 -4.92
CA GLY A 148 22.37 -5.90 -4.15
C GLY A 148 23.72 -6.50 -4.20
#